data_b3c8dda7341a8071cb719278589adb29
#
_entry.id   b3c8dda7341a8071cb719278589adb29
#
_cell.length_a   1.000
_cell.length_b   1.000
_cell.length_c   1.000
_cell.angle_alpha   90.00
_cell.angle_beta   90.00
_cell.angle_gamma   90.00
#
_symmetry.space_group_name_H-M   'P 1'
#
loop_
_entity.id
_entity.type
_entity.pdbx_description
1 polymer ?
#
loop_
_entity_poly.entity_id
_entity_poly.type
_entity_poly.pdbx_seq_one_letter_code
_entity_poly.pdbx_strand_id
1 'polypeptide(L)'
;STLSPSSAASDVYKRQVHNKGLKFGIHIMRGIPRQAVAQNIKIKGTEYTARQITHPASICCWNSDMYGLDCTKPGAQEYYDSLLELYASWGVDFIKVDDICVKYGRTGDESTLAYGGDEIEMLRRAIDRCGRPIVLSLSPGPAMLDKARHLRENANMWRITNDLWDSWDNIMEMFSRCNEWSPYVSEGCYPDCDMLPLGHISIIGCEHGVGDRMCRLSQDEQKTMMSLWCIFRSPLMLGAEMTDLDSWTLSLLTNEEVLKMHKDSRDAHQIERSFDLITWGAHDEEGSCYIALFNITNWDETFSFDFRKAGLEGYYEVRDLWEREDRGSVDKIVTKVKSHGVKLYKLSKK
;
A
#
# COMPACT_ATOMS: atom_id res chain seq x y z
N SER A 1 0.38 -22.55 -30.53
CA SER A 1 0.24 -23.10 -29.18
C SER A 1 -1.13 -22.71 -28.65
N THR A 2 -1.97 -23.69 -28.42
CA THR A 2 -3.26 -23.50 -27.75
C THR A 2 -3.01 -23.00 -26.33
N LEU A 3 -3.53 -21.79 -26.03
CA LEU A 3 -3.54 -21.24 -24.67
C LEU A 3 -4.27 -22.22 -23.73
N SER A 4 -3.73 -22.44 -22.54
CA SER A 4 -4.45 -23.22 -21.53
C SER A 4 -5.78 -22.52 -21.16
N PRO A 5 -6.84 -23.23 -20.71
CA PRO A 5 -8.09 -22.60 -20.33
C PRO A 5 -7.92 -21.45 -19.32
N SER A 6 -6.97 -21.53 -18.40
CA SER A 6 -6.66 -20.49 -17.43
C SER A 6 -6.05 -19.22 -18.08
N SER A 7 -5.20 -19.38 -19.08
CA SER A 7 -4.62 -18.23 -19.81
C SER A 7 -5.65 -17.53 -20.70
N ALA A 8 -6.58 -18.27 -21.29
CA ALA A 8 -7.68 -17.70 -22.06
C ALA A 8 -8.64 -16.89 -21.17
N ALA A 9 -8.94 -17.37 -19.97
CA ALA A 9 -9.78 -16.65 -19.00
C ALA A 9 -9.09 -15.36 -18.56
N SER A 10 -7.81 -15.39 -18.22
CA SER A 10 -7.03 -14.20 -17.85
C SER A 10 -7.01 -13.14 -18.95
N ASP A 11 -6.92 -13.55 -20.24
CA ASP A 11 -6.99 -12.66 -21.38
C ASP A 11 -8.36 -11.99 -21.56
N VAL A 12 -9.44 -12.69 -21.23
CA VAL A 12 -10.79 -12.15 -21.24
C VAL A 12 -10.96 -11.08 -20.15
N TYR A 13 -10.57 -11.39 -18.91
CA TYR A 13 -10.67 -10.44 -17.79
C TYR A 13 -9.84 -9.19 -18.03
N LYS A 14 -8.61 -9.32 -18.46
CA LYS A 14 -7.73 -8.20 -18.78
C LYS A 14 -8.35 -7.27 -19.82
N ARG A 15 -8.89 -7.84 -20.91
CA ARG A 15 -9.56 -7.04 -21.95
C ARG A 15 -10.80 -6.32 -21.42
N GLN A 16 -11.58 -6.97 -20.56
CA GLN A 16 -12.74 -6.33 -19.91
C GLN A 16 -12.32 -5.15 -19.04
N VAL A 17 -11.24 -5.31 -18.23
CA VAL A 17 -10.69 -4.24 -17.39
C VAL A 17 -10.23 -3.05 -18.24
N HIS A 18 -9.41 -3.30 -19.26
CA HIS A 18 -8.91 -2.25 -20.16
C HIS A 18 -10.02 -1.56 -20.96
N ASN A 19 -11.04 -2.30 -21.42
CA ASN A 19 -12.18 -1.73 -22.13
C ASN A 19 -13.02 -0.76 -21.28
N LYS A 20 -12.91 -0.88 -19.93
CA LYS A 20 -13.50 0.06 -18.97
C LYS A 20 -12.57 1.23 -18.63
N GLY A 21 -11.42 1.36 -19.29
CA GLY A 21 -10.42 2.39 -19.01
C GLY A 21 -9.63 2.15 -17.70
N LEU A 22 -9.75 0.96 -17.11
CA LEU A 22 -9.06 0.59 -15.87
C LEU A 22 -7.70 -0.06 -16.16
N LYS A 23 -6.85 -0.15 -15.15
CA LYS A 23 -5.55 -0.81 -15.19
C LYS A 23 -5.64 -2.23 -14.64
N PHE A 24 -4.80 -3.13 -15.18
CA PHE A 24 -4.75 -4.53 -14.78
C PHE A 24 -3.43 -4.86 -14.10
N GLY A 25 -3.49 -5.47 -12.92
CA GLY A 25 -2.33 -5.88 -12.13
C GLY A 25 -2.30 -7.36 -11.84
N ILE A 26 -1.10 -7.86 -11.54
CA ILE A 26 -0.86 -9.24 -11.09
C ILE A 26 -0.02 -9.25 -9.82
N HIS A 27 -0.15 -10.33 -9.05
CA HIS A 27 0.70 -10.66 -7.91
C HIS A 27 1.62 -11.81 -8.28
N ILE A 28 2.91 -11.69 -7.98
CA ILE A 28 3.91 -12.73 -8.19
C ILE A 28 4.80 -12.88 -6.95
N MET A 29 5.43 -14.04 -6.84
CA MET A 29 6.53 -14.25 -5.91
C MET A 29 7.85 -13.88 -6.56
N ARG A 30 8.85 -13.44 -5.77
CA ARG A 30 10.23 -13.30 -6.27
C ARG A 30 10.82 -14.62 -6.68
N GLY A 31 11.88 -14.56 -7.48
CA GLY A 31 12.70 -15.72 -7.82
C GLY A 31 12.15 -16.57 -8.94
N ILE A 32 12.52 -17.85 -8.93
CA ILE A 32 12.24 -18.82 -9.98
C ILE A 32 11.49 -20.04 -9.42
N PRO A 33 10.46 -20.57 -10.14
CA PRO A 33 9.73 -21.76 -9.70
C PRO A 33 10.64 -22.96 -9.50
N ARG A 34 10.49 -23.67 -8.40
CA ARG A 34 11.24 -24.92 -8.11
C ARG A 34 11.05 -25.96 -9.20
N GLN A 35 9.87 -26.01 -9.81
CA GLN A 35 9.61 -26.90 -10.96
C GLN A 35 10.51 -26.56 -12.13
N ALA A 36 10.71 -25.28 -12.45
CA ALA A 36 11.63 -24.86 -13.52
C ALA A 36 13.07 -25.28 -13.23
N VAL A 37 13.50 -25.19 -11.97
CA VAL A 37 14.84 -25.64 -11.52
C VAL A 37 14.95 -27.16 -11.58
N ALA A 38 13.93 -27.90 -11.15
CA ALA A 38 13.91 -29.36 -11.23
C ALA A 38 14.05 -29.85 -12.68
N GLN A 39 13.31 -29.23 -13.58
CA GLN A 39 13.37 -29.53 -15.04
C GLN A 39 14.61 -28.94 -15.72
N ASN A 40 15.35 -28.09 -15.02
CA ASN A 40 16.52 -27.38 -15.54
C ASN A 40 16.26 -26.67 -16.88
N ILE A 41 15.16 -25.93 -16.96
CA ILE A 41 14.76 -25.24 -18.19
C ILE A 41 15.80 -24.19 -18.59
N LYS A 42 15.92 -23.96 -19.89
CA LYS A 42 16.81 -22.94 -20.44
C LYS A 42 16.22 -21.54 -20.27
N ILE A 43 17.04 -20.57 -19.88
CA ILE A 43 16.63 -19.18 -19.79
C ILE A 43 16.54 -18.59 -21.19
N LYS A 44 15.40 -17.98 -21.50
CA LYS A 44 15.10 -17.40 -22.82
C LYS A 44 16.22 -16.48 -23.30
N GLY A 45 16.67 -16.70 -24.53
CA GLY A 45 17.70 -15.85 -25.17
C GLY A 45 19.11 -16.06 -24.66
N THR A 46 19.38 -17.09 -23.84
CA THR A 46 20.70 -17.38 -23.28
C THR A 46 21.07 -18.84 -23.42
N GLU A 47 22.33 -19.14 -23.10
CA GLU A 47 22.81 -20.53 -22.96
C GLU A 47 22.69 -21.05 -21.51
N TYR A 48 22.23 -20.19 -20.58
CA TYR A 48 22.11 -20.52 -19.16
C TYR A 48 20.83 -21.26 -18.85
N THR A 49 20.83 -21.99 -17.73
CA THR A 49 19.69 -22.79 -17.27
C THR A 49 19.23 -22.35 -15.88
N ALA A 50 18.02 -22.75 -15.51
CA ALA A 50 17.41 -22.43 -14.22
C ALA A 50 18.29 -22.82 -13.03
N ARG A 51 18.98 -23.97 -13.08
CA ARG A 51 19.89 -24.40 -11.99
C ARG A 51 21.09 -23.50 -11.81
N GLN A 52 21.58 -22.88 -12.89
CA GLN A 52 22.78 -22.04 -12.84
C GLN A 52 22.51 -20.68 -12.20
N ILE A 53 21.28 -20.19 -12.25
CA ILE A 53 20.90 -18.88 -11.71
C ILE A 53 20.18 -18.96 -10.35
N THR A 54 19.92 -20.16 -9.86
CA THR A 54 19.17 -20.37 -8.61
C THR A 54 20.08 -20.27 -7.39
N HIS A 55 19.57 -19.65 -6.32
CA HIS A 55 20.15 -19.69 -4.99
C HIS A 55 19.35 -20.66 -4.11
N PRO A 56 19.75 -21.94 -3.98
CA PRO A 56 18.93 -22.96 -3.31
C PRO A 56 18.69 -22.71 -1.82
N ALA A 57 19.54 -21.93 -1.16
CA ALA A 57 19.38 -21.55 0.23
C ALA A 57 18.42 -20.34 0.42
N SER A 58 18.13 -19.60 -0.66
CA SER A 58 17.18 -18.49 -0.62
C SER A 58 15.78 -19.01 -0.92
N ILE A 59 15.02 -19.29 0.13
CA ILE A 59 13.66 -19.81 0.07
C ILE A 59 12.71 -18.92 0.85
N CYS A 60 11.44 -18.89 0.43
CA CYS A 60 10.37 -18.33 1.22
C CYS A 60 9.93 -19.33 2.29
N CYS A 61 9.84 -18.93 3.56
CA CYS A 61 9.50 -19.83 4.66
C CYS A 61 8.01 -20.22 4.69
N TRP A 62 7.15 -19.39 4.14
CA TRP A 62 5.70 -19.57 4.11
C TRP A 62 5.15 -20.01 2.74
N ASN A 63 5.97 -20.01 1.70
CA ASN A 63 5.62 -20.50 0.36
C ASN A 63 6.76 -21.31 -0.24
N SER A 64 6.53 -22.59 -0.47
CA SER A 64 7.56 -23.53 -0.92
C SER A 64 7.77 -23.58 -2.44
N ASP A 65 7.08 -22.76 -3.22
CA ASP A 65 7.04 -22.92 -4.69
C ASP A 65 8.23 -22.32 -5.40
N MET A 66 8.97 -21.41 -4.76
CA MET A 66 10.03 -20.62 -5.38
C MET A 66 11.40 -20.84 -4.74
N TYR A 67 12.43 -20.62 -5.53
CA TYR A 67 13.79 -20.31 -5.06
C TYR A 67 14.14 -18.87 -5.42
N GLY A 68 14.94 -18.21 -4.60
CA GLY A 68 15.55 -16.94 -4.96
C GLY A 68 16.59 -17.10 -6.08
N LEU A 69 16.95 -15.98 -6.71
CA LEU A 69 18.02 -15.95 -7.68
C LEU A 69 19.36 -15.66 -7.03
N ASP A 70 20.42 -16.19 -7.60
CA ASP A 70 21.79 -15.70 -7.39
C ASP A 70 22.04 -14.58 -8.39
N CYS A 71 21.87 -13.34 -7.91
CA CYS A 71 21.97 -12.15 -8.75
C CYS A 71 23.36 -11.90 -9.33
N THR A 72 24.38 -12.63 -8.87
CA THR A 72 25.73 -12.56 -9.41
C THR A 72 25.95 -13.45 -10.66
N LYS A 73 25.00 -14.33 -10.93
CA LYS A 73 25.10 -15.29 -12.03
C LYS A 73 24.62 -14.69 -13.35
N PRO A 74 25.38 -14.93 -14.45
CA PRO A 74 24.89 -14.61 -15.78
C PRO A 74 23.63 -15.41 -16.08
N GLY A 75 22.65 -14.77 -16.74
CA GLY A 75 21.34 -15.34 -16.99
C GLY A 75 20.27 -14.96 -15.97
N ALA A 76 20.64 -14.47 -14.77
CA ALA A 76 19.67 -14.06 -13.75
C ALA A 76 18.88 -12.80 -14.17
N GLN A 77 19.56 -11.80 -14.73
CA GLN A 77 18.87 -10.59 -15.24
C GLN A 77 18.00 -10.95 -16.45
N GLU A 78 18.49 -11.75 -17.37
CA GLU A 78 17.78 -12.19 -18.57
C GLU A 78 16.52 -12.99 -18.22
N TYR A 79 16.52 -13.70 -17.09
CA TYR A 79 15.33 -14.37 -16.59
C TYR A 79 14.24 -13.35 -16.23
N TYR A 80 14.55 -12.32 -15.42
CA TYR A 80 13.59 -11.28 -15.11
C TYR A 80 13.20 -10.45 -16.34
N ASP A 81 14.13 -10.14 -17.22
CA ASP A 81 13.84 -9.46 -18.50
C ASP A 81 12.80 -10.27 -19.30
N SER A 82 12.95 -11.59 -19.39
CA SER A 82 12.00 -12.45 -20.10
C SER A 82 10.61 -12.52 -19.46
N LEU A 83 10.55 -12.46 -18.12
CA LEU A 83 9.26 -12.40 -17.40
C LEU A 83 8.54 -11.07 -17.64
N LEU A 84 9.26 -9.97 -17.54
CA LEU A 84 8.68 -8.65 -17.72
C LEU A 84 8.28 -8.39 -19.19
N GLU A 85 9.04 -8.91 -20.17
CA GLU A 85 8.63 -8.94 -21.58
C GLU A 85 7.30 -9.69 -21.77
N LEU A 86 7.16 -10.85 -21.11
CA LEU A 86 5.93 -11.63 -21.16
C LEU A 86 4.76 -10.88 -20.56
N TYR A 87 4.91 -10.29 -19.36
CA TYR A 87 3.86 -9.54 -18.69
C TYR A 87 3.50 -8.25 -19.43
N ALA A 88 4.49 -7.57 -20.00
CA ALA A 88 4.25 -6.43 -20.89
C ALA A 88 3.44 -6.84 -22.14
N SER A 89 3.76 -7.98 -22.75
CA SER A 89 3.01 -8.52 -23.90
C SER A 89 1.55 -8.87 -23.53
N TRP A 90 1.30 -9.23 -22.29
CA TRP A 90 -0.05 -9.45 -21.76
C TRP A 90 -0.77 -8.14 -21.45
N GLY A 91 -0.10 -7.00 -21.46
CA GLY A 91 -0.68 -5.70 -21.13
C GLY A 91 -0.86 -5.47 -19.63
N VAL A 92 0.00 -6.09 -18.79
CA VAL A 92 0.02 -5.85 -17.34
C VAL A 92 0.48 -4.42 -17.07
N ASP A 93 -0.22 -3.72 -16.17
CA ASP A 93 0.05 -2.32 -15.79
C ASP A 93 0.66 -2.20 -14.38
N PHE A 94 0.49 -3.23 -13.55
CA PHE A 94 0.90 -3.23 -12.14
C PHE A 94 1.35 -4.63 -11.73
N ILE A 95 2.47 -4.71 -11.01
CA ILE A 95 2.97 -5.97 -10.46
C ILE A 95 3.25 -5.78 -8.97
N LYS A 96 2.61 -6.61 -8.14
CA LYS A 96 3.00 -6.81 -6.74
C LYS A 96 3.94 -8.00 -6.67
N VAL A 97 5.14 -7.81 -6.14
CA VAL A 97 6.14 -8.86 -5.92
C VAL A 97 6.27 -9.14 -4.45
N ASP A 98 6.07 -10.39 -4.07
CA ASP A 98 6.09 -10.83 -2.69
C ASP A 98 7.40 -11.54 -2.30
N ASP A 99 7.65 -11.68 -0.99
CA ASP A 99 8.88 -12.22 -0.39
C ASP A 99 10.15 -11.50 -0.85
N ILE A 100 10.09 -10.19 -1.06
CA ILE A 100 11.20 -9.41 -1.62
C ILE A 100 11.54 -8.15 -0.82
N CYS A 101 10.56 -7.36 -0.40
CA CYS A 101 10.79 -6.15 0.38
C CYS A 101 11.42 -6.49 1.73
N VAL A 102 10.90 -7.52 2.38
CA VAL A 102 11.49 -8.19 3.52
C VAL A 102 11.42 -9.70 3.29
N LYS A 103 12.53 -10.38 3.45
CA LYS A 103 12.63 -11.85 3.34
C LYS A 103 12.78 -12.42 4.73
N TYR A 104 11.83 -13.25 5.13
CA TYR A 104 11.92 -13.99 6.40
C TYR A 104 12.88 -15.16 6.25
N GLY A 105 13.75 -15.37 7.25
CA GLY A 105 14.62 -16.54 7.30
C GLY A 105 13.86 -17.85 7.42
N ARG A 106 14.57 -18.97 7.35
CA ARG A 106 14.00 -20.33 7.40
C ARG A 106 13.10 -20.60 8.61
N THR A 107 13.37 -19.92 9.71
CA THR A 107 12.63 -20.07 10.97
C THR A 107 11.43 -19.13 11.10
N GLY A 108 11.25 -18.20 10.15
CA GLY A 108 10.28 -17.13 10.27
C GLY A 108 10.59 -16.10 11.37
N ASP A 109 11.79 -16.17 11.94
CA ASP A 109 12.24 -15.27 13.00
C ASP A 109 12.57 -13.88 12.44
N GLU A 110 11.97 -12.84 13.01
CA GLU A 110 12.20 -11.45 12.64
C GLU A 110 13.66 -11.00 12.80
N SER A 111 14.43 -11.66 13.67
CA SER A 111 15.86 -11.37 13.85
C SER A 111 16.71 -11.75 12.61
N THR A 112 16.16 -12.52 11.69
CA THR A 112 16.84 -13.00 10.48
C THR A 112 16.32 -12.37 9.19
N LEU A 113 15.61 -11.25 9.29
CA LEU A 113 15.07 -10.53 8.14
C LEU A 113 16.20 -10.09 7.19
N ALA A 114 15.99 -10.29 5.91
CA ALA A 114 16.88 -9.86 4.86
C ALA A 114 16.15 -9.00 3.83
N TYR A 115 16.86 -8.06 3.24
CA TYR A 115 16.34 -7.19 2.19
C TYR A 115 16.64 -7.79 0.81
N GLY A 116 15.67 -7.75 -0.09
CA GLY A 116 15.77 -8.28 -1.45
C GLY A 116 16.37 -7.30 -2.47
N GLY A 117 17.28 -6.40 -2.06
CA GLY A 117 17.75 -5.28 -2.87
C GLY A 117 18.21 -5.65 -4.27
N ASP A 118 19.05 -6.69 -4.40
CA ASP A 118 19.58 -7.13 -5.69
C ASP A 118 18.48 -7.60 -6.66
N GLU A 119 17.49 -8.36 -6.16
CA GLU A 119 16.36 -8.81 -6.98
C GLU A 119 15.41 -7.65 -7.31
N ILE A 120 15.24 -6.67 -6.38
CA ILE A 120 14.46 -5.44 -6.64
C ILE A 120 15.07 -4.65 -7.80
N GLU A 121 16.39 -4.45 -7.78
CA GLU A 121 17.08 -3.77 -8.88
C GLU A 121 16.95 -4.51 -10.22
N MET A 122 17.02 -5.85 -10.21
CA MET A 122 16.82 -6.64 -11.42
C MET A 122 15.42 -6.48 -11.99
N LEU A 123 14.40 -6.49 -11.13
CA LEU A 123 13.01 -6.24 -11.53
C LEU A 123 12.83 -4.82 -12.08
N ARG A 124 13.43 -3.81 -11.43
CA ARG A 124 13.37 -2.43 -11.91
C ARG A 124 13.99 -2.30 -13.31
N ARG A 125 15.20 -2.84 -13.51
CA ARG A 125 15.85 -2.86 -14.82
C ARG A 125 15.01 -3.60 -15.88
N ALA A 126 14.38 -4.71 -15.52
CA ALA A 126 13.54 -5.47 -16.44
C ALA A 126 12.26 -4.69 -16.83
N ILE A 127 11.64 -3.97 -15.87
CA ILE A 127 10.50 -3.10 -16.15
C ILE A 127 10.93 -1.96 -17.09
N ASP A 128 12.09 -1.34 -16.86
CA ASP A 128 12.57 -0.23 -17.70
C ASP A 128 12.85 -0.68 -19.15
N ARG A 129 13.19 -1.95 -19.35
CA ARG A 129 13.51 -2.53 -20.67
C ARG A 129 12.31 -3.12 -21.40
N CYS A 130 11.24 -3.49 -20.70
CA CYS A 130 10.13 -4.24 -21.29
C CYS A 130 9.25 -3.43 -22.27
N GLY A 131 9.48 -2.12 -22.38
CA GLY A 131 8.78 -1.23 -23.31
C GLY A 131 7.36 -0.85 -22.87
N ARG A 132 6.95 -1.18 -21.63
CA ARG A 132 5.66 -0.82 -21.06
C ARG A 132 5.83 -0.21 -19.67
N PRO A 133 5.14 0.90 -19.34
CA PRO A 133 5.14 1.43 -17.98
C PRO A 133 4.37 0.47 -17.06
N ILE A 134 5.09 -0.11 -16.09
CA ILE A 134 4.52 -1.03 -15.09
C ILE A 134 4.84 -0.50 -13.70
N VAL A 135 3.82 -0.35 -12.86
CA VAL A 135 3.97 0.04 -11.46
C VAL A 135 4.49 -1.18 -10.66
N LEU A 136 5.56 -0.98 -9.89
CA LEU A 136 6.16 -2.00 -9.04
C LEU A 136 5.79 -1.77 -7.58
N SER A 137 5.09 -2.75 -6.99
CA SER A 137 4.75 -2.84 -5.59
C SER A 137 5.51 -3.98 -4.92
N LEU A 138 6.05 -3.75 -3.73
CA LEU A 138 6.88 -4.71 -3.00
C LEU A 138 6.25 -5.11 -1.66
N SER A 139 6.25 -6.40 -1.36
CA SER A 139 5.83 -7.00 -0.08
C SER A 139 6.72 -8.17 0.31
N PRO A 140 6.56 -8.77 1.53
CA PRO A 140 5.81 -8.25 2.65
C PRO A 140 6.52 -7.09 3.34
N GLY A 141 5.85 -6.49 4.35
CA GLY A 141 6.48 -5.54 5.28
C GLY A 141 6.83 -6.20 6.62
N PRO A 142 7.22 -5.38 7.61
CA PRO A 142 7.48 -3.94 7.45
C PRO A 142 8.80 -3.67 6.74
N ALA A 143 8.77 -2.77 5.74
CA ALA A 143 9.97 -2.34 5.06
C ALA A 143 10.97 -1.71 6.03
N MET A 144 12.26 -1.91 5.77
CA MET A 144 13.34 -1.35 6.59
C MET A 144 13.55 0.13 6.25
N LEU A 145 13.45 1.00 7.25
CA LEU A 145 13.56 2.45 7.06
C LEU A 145 14.93 2.88 6.50
N ASP A 146 16.00 2.19 6.86
CA ASP A 146 17.35 2.44 6.33
C ASP A 146 17.48 2.12 4.82
N LYS A 147 16.51 1.42 4.23
CA LYS A 147 16.40 1.12 2.81
C LYS A 147 15.49 2.08 2.04
N ALA A 148 14.92 3.08 2.70
CA ALA A 148 13.95 3.99 2.10
C ALA A 148 14.45 4.66 0.82
N ARG A 149 15.73 5.07 0.77
CA ARG A 149 16.32 5.66 -0.44
C ARG A 149 16.32 4.66 -1.61
N HIS A 150 16.79 3.44 -1.36
CA HIS A 150 16.86 2.39 -2.39
C HIS A 150 15.46 2.01 -2.89
N LEU A 151 14.48 1.91 -1.98
CA LEU A 151 13.08 1.66 -2.32
C LEU A 151 12.51 2.76 -3.23
N ARG A 152 12.74 4.03 -2.91
CA ARG A 152 12.32 5.17 -3.75
C ARG A 152 12.96 5.19 -5.14
N GLU A 153 14.19 4.72 -5.26
CA GLU A 153 14.92 4.67 -6.54
C GLU A 153 14.45 3.50 -7.43
N ASN A 154 13.88 2.44 -6.85
CA ASN A 154 13.62 1.19 -7.56
C ASN A 154 12.16 0.74 -7.61
N ALA A 155 11.30 1.25 -6.74
CA ALA A 155 9.90 0.83 -6.64
C ALA A 155 8.94 2.02 -6.56
N ASN A 156 7.66 1.76 -6.80
CA ASN A 156 6.59 2.76 -6.69
C ASN A 156 5.80 2.63 -5.39
N MET A 157 5.75 1.42 -4.83
CA MET A 157 5.08 1.12 -3.57
C MET A 157 5.88 0.09 -2.80
N TRP A 158 5.81 0.15 -1.47
CA TRP A 158 6.40 -0.87 -0.59
C TRP A 158 5.66 -0.91 0.75
N ARG A 159 5.42 -2.10 1.25
CA ARG A 159 4.69 -2.35 2.49
C ARG A 159 5.47 -1.87 3.71
N ILE A 160 4.87 -1.00 4.49
CA ILE A 160 5.44 -0.50 5.74
C ILE A 160 4.93 -1.23 6.98
N THR A 161 4.09 -2.23 6.79
CA THR A 161 3.52 -3.07 7.85
C THR A 161 3.46 -4.53 7.41
N ASN A 162 3.30 -5.44 8.36
CA ASN A 162 2.85 -6.81 8.10
C ASN A 162 1.43 -6.81 7.50
N ASP A 163 0.87 -7.97 7.23
CA ASP A 163 -0.50 -8.07 6.73
C ASP A 163 -1.48 -7.43 7.72
N LEU A 164 -2.18 -6.41 7.23
CA LEU A 164 -3.11 -5.63 8.03
C LEU A 164 -4.51 -6.20 7.90
N TRP A 165 -5.12 -6.47 9.04
CA TRP A 165 -6.48 -6.97 9.13
C TRP A 165 -7.36 -6.03 9.95
N ASP A 166 -8.63 -6.37 10.08
CA ASP A 166 -9.69 -5.61 10.76
C ASP A 166 -9.57 -5.65 12.30
N SER A 167 -8.42 -5.20 12.80
CA SER A 167 -8.08 -5.08 14.22
C SER A 167 -7.67 -3.66 14.55
N TRP A 168 -8.21 -3.11 15.63
CA TRP A 168 -7.85 -1.78 16.08
C TRP A 168 -6.37 -1.66 16.45
N ASP A 169 -5.79 -2.69 17.06
CA ASP A 169 -4.35 -2.70 17.40
C ASP A 169 -3.47 -2.51 16.17
N ASN A 170 -3.83 -3.15 15.04
CA ASN A 170 -3.13 -2.94 13.78
C ASN A 170 -3.22 -1.48 13.29
N ILE A 171 -4.39 -0.84 13.45
CA ILE A 171 -4.56 0.56 13.07
C ILE A 171 -3.74 1.50 13.98
N MET A 172 -3.70 1.23 15.28
CA MET A 172 -2.91 2.03 16.23
C MET A 172 -1.41 2.04 15.90
N GLU A 173 -0.85 0.89 15.50
CA GLU A 173 0.55 0.80 15.09
C GLU A 173 0.87 1.66 13.88
N MET A 174 -0.08 1.83 12.97
CA MET A 174 0.12 2.58 11.74
C MET A 174 0.40 4.06 11.96
N PHE A 175 -0.06 4.67 13.06
CA PHE A 175 0.26 6.07 13.36
C PHE A 175 1.77 6.31 13.52
N SER A 176 2.48 5.41 14.19
CA SER A 176 3.94 5.49 14.33
C SER A 176 4.65 5.21 13.00
N ARG A 177 4.22 4.16 12.28
CA ARG A 177 4.78 3.80 10.98
C ARG A 177 4.59 4.91 9.94
N CYS A 178 3.39 5.48 9.84
CA CYS A 178 3.12 6.61 8.95
C CYS A 178 3.99 7.82 9.30
N ASN A 179 4.17 8.13 10.59
CA ASN A 179 5.02 9.23 11.01
C ASN A 179 6.48 9.02 10.59
N GLU A 180 7.03 7.82 10.75
CA GLU A 180 8.39 7.48 10.34
C GLU A 180 8.58 7.54 8.81
N TRP A 181 7.58 7.12 8.05
CA TRP A 181 7.64 7.04 6.60
C TRP A 181 7.16 8.29 5.86
N SER A 182 6.50 9.24 6.54
CA SER A 182 5.98 10.47 5.90
C SER A 182 7.02 11.27 5.12
N PRO A 183 8.31 11.38 5.54
CA PRO A 183 9.32 12.10 4.77
C PRO A 183 9.68 11.45 3.42
N TYR A 184 9.27 10.21 3.21
CA TYR A 184 9.59 9.43 2.01
C TYR A 184 8.45 9.34 1.01
N VAL A 185 7.29 9.91 1.33
CA VAL A 185 6.16 10.02 0.41
C VAL A 185 6.47 11.07 -0.65
N SER A 186 6.35 10.69 -1.91
CA SER A 186 6.49 11.62 -3.03
C SER A 186 5.73 11.08 -4.24
N GLU A 187 5.58 11.91 -5.27
CA GLU A 187 4.94 11.47 -6.50
C GLU A 187 5.66 10.26 -7.10
N GLY A 188 4.88 9.20 -7.39
CA GLY A 188 5.40 7.93 -7.90
C GLY A 188 6.07 7.02 -6.86
N CYS A 189 6.16 7.44 -5.59
CA CYS A 189 6.79 6.69 -4.49
C CYS A 189 5.91 6.74 -3.24
N TYR A 190 5.25 5.62 -2.93
CA TYR A 190 4.25 5.56 -1.88
C TYR A 190 4.52 4.41 -0.91
N PRO A 191 4.92 4.71 0.34
CA PRO A 191 4.86 3.72 1.41
C PRO A 191 3.43 3.22 1.59
N ASP A 192 3.25 1.91 1.62
CA ASP A 192 1.96 1.23 1.55
C ASP A 192 1.53 0.74 2.94
N CYS A 193 0.43 1.27 3.43
CA CYS A 193 -0.19 0.88 4.70
C CYS A 193 -0.95 -0.45 4.62
N ASP A 194 -0.89 -1.15 3.50
CA ASP A 194 -1.66 -2.35 3.18
C ASP A 194 -3.13 -2.09 2.83
N MET A 195 -3.88 -3.16 2.64
CA MET A 195 -5.26 -3.13 2.22
C MET A 195 -6.18 -2.40 3.21
N LEU A 196 -7.33 -1.99 2.70
CA LEU A 196 -8.47 -1.54 3.48
C LEU A 196 -9.41 -2.74 3.70
N PRO A 197 -9.38 -3.42 4.86
CA PRO A 197 -10.23 -4.57 5.15
C PRO A 197 -11.63 -4.12 5.56
N LEU A 198 -12.38 -3.53 4.63
CA LEU A 198 -13.69 -2.92 4.83
C LEU A 198 -14.80 -3.79 4.21
N GLY A 199 -16.03 -3.65 4.71
CA GLY A 199 -17.19 -4.40 4.19
C GLY A 199 -17.08 -5.91 4.42
N HIS A 200 -17.45 -6.71 3.42
CA HIS A 200 -17.43 -8.18 3.45
C HIS A 200 -16.05 -8.71 3.05
N ILE A 201 -15.40 -9.43 3.94
CA ILE A 201 -14.01 -9.87 3.81
C ILE A 201 -13.85 -11.35 4.09
N SER A 202 -12.75 -11.94 3.61
CA SER A 202 -12.35 -13.34 3.92
C SER A 202 -13.34 -14.42 3.44
N ILE A 203 -14.05 -14.17 2.35
CA ILE A 203 -15.15 -15.05 1.85
C ILE A 203 -14.66 -16.46 1.51
N ILE A 204 -13.46 -16.58 0.95
CA ILE A 204 -12.89 -17.87 0.51
C ILE A 204 -11.78 -18.33 1.44
N GLY A 205 -11.13 -17.40 2.13
CA GLY A 205 -9.98 -17.67 2.99
C GLY A 205 -10.37 -17.83 4.46
N CYS A 206 -9.47 -18.42 5.23
CA CYS A 206 -9.54 -18.43 6.69
C CYS A 206 -8.19 -17.90 7.20
N GLU A 207 -8.00 -16.59 7.06
CA GLU A 207 -6.78 -15.94 7.49
C GLU A 207 -6.80 -15.72 9.01
N HIS A 208 -5.70 -16.09 9.66
CA HIS A 208 -5.56 -16.00 11.11
C HIS A 208 -6.71 -16.68 11.91
N GLY A 209 -7.28 -17.76 11.36
CA GLY A 209 -8.35 -18.52 12.01
C GLY A 209 -9.73 -17.86 11.97
N VAL A 210 -9.89 -16.77 11.21
CA VAL A 210 -11.17 -16.05 11.07
C VAL A 210 -11.58 -16.02 9.60
N GLY A 211 -12.68 -16.67 9.27
CA GLY A 211 -13.19 -16.80 7.91
C GLY A 211 -14.11 -15.65 7.48
N ASP A 212 -15.05 -16.00 6.63
CA ASP A 212 -16.08 -15.14 6.05
C ASP A 212 -16.77 -14.26 7.11
N ARG A 213 -16.69 -12.94 6.91
CA ARG A 213 -17.24 -11.95 7.86
C ARG A 213 -17.37 -10.54 7.30
N MET A 214 -18.21 -9.75 7.95
CA MET A 214 -18.14 -8.29 7.83
C MET A 214 -16.97 -7.75 8.67
N CYS A 215 -16.38 -6.65 8.22
CA CYS A 215 -15.32 -5.94 8.93
C CYS A 215 -15.70 -5.69 10.40
N ARG A 216 -14.81 -6.06 11.33
CA ARG A 216 -15.04 -5.95 12.78
C ARG A 216 -14.72 -4.58 13.36
N LEU A 217 -14.06 -3.71 12.61
CA LEU A 217 -13.82 -2.33 13.03
C LEU A 217 -15.16 -1.58 13.13
N SER A 218 -15.32 -0.78 14.17
CA SER A 218 -16.46 0.13 14.28
C SER A 218 -16.44 1.19 13.16
N GLN A 219 -17.55 1.87 12.94
CA GLN A 219 -17.62 2.93 11.93
C GLN A 219 -16.65 4.07 12.21
N ASP A 220 -16.40 4.43 13.47
CA ASP A 220 -15.44 5.45 13.85
C ASP A 220 -13.99 4.97 13.57
N GLU A 221 -13.66 3.72 13.86
CA GLU A 221 -12.37 3.11 13.55
C GLU A 221 -12.11 3.01 12.03
N GLN A 222 -13.14 2.65 11.25
CA GLN A 222 -13.06 2.63 9.78
C GLN A 222 -12.80 4.04 9.21
N LYS A 223 -13.48 5.08 9.70
CA LYS A 223 -13.19 6.47 9.34
C LYS A 223 -11.78 6.88 9.71
N THR A 224 -11.31 6.48 10.88
CA THR A 224 -9.95 6.77 11.36
C THR A 224 -8.91 6.14 10.45
N MET A 225 -9.04 4.86 10.13
CA MET A 225 -8.18 4.18 9.17
C MET A 225 -8.18 4.88 7.81
N MET A 226 -9.36 5.12 7.23
CA MET A 226 -9.46 5.76 5.92
C MET A 226 -8.87 7.17 5.92
N SER A 227 -9.05 7.94 7.00
CA SER A 227 -8.48 9.29 7.14
C SER A 227 -6.96 9.26 7.21
N LEU A 228 -6.38 8.32 7.95
CA LEU A 228 -4.93 8.17 8.06
C LEU A 228 -4.32 7.75 6.71
N TRP A 229 -4.88 6.72 6.04
CA TRP A 229 -4.43 6.31 4.70
C TRP A 229 -4.49 7.47 3.71
N CYS A 230 -5.57 8.24 3.72
CA CYS A 230 -5.76 9.35 2.79
C CYS A 230 -4.83 10.53 3.06
N ILE A 231 -4.67 10.98 4.30
CA ILE A 231 -3.79 12.13 4.59
C ILE A 231 -2.32 11.77 4.45
N PHE A 232 -1.93 10.55 4.82
CA PHE A 232 -0.58 10.01 4.63
C PHE A 232 -0.26 9.75 3.15
N ARG A 233 -1.30 9.61 2.29
CA ARG A 233 -1.22 9.23 0.87
C ARG A 233 -0.73 7.81 0.64
N SER A 234 -1.12 6.88 1.51
CA SER A 234 -0.99 5.45 1.21
C SER A 234 -1.80 5.10 -0.03
N PRO A 235 -1.35 4.17 -0.87
CA PRO A 235 -2.21 3.56 -1.86
C PRO A 235 -3.48 3.00 -1.22
N LEU A 236 -4.62 3.15 -1.90
CA LEU A 236 -5.91 2.64 -1.43
C LEU A 236 -6.21 1.31 -2.13
N MET A 237 -5.90 0.21 -1.47
CA MET A 237 -6.11 -1.16 -1.97
C MET A 237 -7.27 -1.79 -1.20
N LEU A 238 -8.45 -1.86 -1.82
CA LEU A 238 -9.64 -2.42 -1.17
C LEU A 238 -9.51 -3.95 -1.02
N GLY A 239 -9.64 -4.43 0.20
CA GLY A 239 -9.61 -5.85 0.58
C GLY A 239 -11.00 -6.46 0.81
N ALA A 240 -12.05 -5.94 0.15
CA ALA A 240 -13.43 -6.38 0.32
C ALA A 240 -14.03 -6.99 -0.95
N GLU A 241 -15.12 -7.75 -0.79
CA GLU A 241 -15.99 -8.14 -1.91
C GLU A 241 -16.72 -6.90 -2.46
N MET A 242 -16.41 -6.53 -3.70
CA MET A 242 -16.92 -5.31 -4.30
C MET A 242 -18.36 -5.41 -4.79
N THR A 243 -18.89 -6.63 -4.93
CA THR A 243 -20.23 -6.85 -5.49
C THR A 243 -21.34 -6.80 -4.43
N ASP A 244 -21.00 -6.81 -3.14
CA ASP A 244 -21.95 -6.75 -2.03
C ASP A 244 -21.60 -5.68 -0.97
N LEU A 245 -20.98 -4.58 -1.39
CA LEU A 245 -20.67 -3.47 -0.49
C LEU A 245 -21.96 -2.89 0.12
N ASP A 246 -21.99 -2.80 1.45
CA ASP A 246 -23.06 -2.10 2.16
C ASP A 246 -22.99 -0.59 1.94
N SER A 247 -24.10 0.10 2.25
CA SER A 247 -24.21 1.56 2.00
C SER A 247 -23.21 2.39 2.82
N TRP A 248 -22.86 1.94 4.03
CA TRP A 248 -21.84 2.61 4.84
C TRP A 248 -20.46 2.49 4.20
N THR A 249 -20.04 1.27 3.89
CA THR A 249 -18.75 1.02 3.24
C THR A 249 -18.63 1.78 1.92
N LEU A 250 -19.68 1.76 1.11
CA LEU A 250 -19.72 2.50 -0.14
C LEU A 250 -19.56 4.01 0.10
N SER A 251 -20.30 4.58 1.07
CA SER A 251 -20.20 6.01 1.38
C SER A 251 -18.81 6.43 1.88
N LEU A 252 -18.14 5.56 2.62
CA LEU A 252 -16.78 5.76 3.11
C LEU A 252 -15.77 5.80 1.95
N LEU A 253 -15.88 4.83 1.04
CA LEU A 253 -14.97 4.66 -0.09
C LEU A 253 -15.19 5.65 -1.24
N THR A 254 -16.35 6.30 -1.30
CA THR A 254 -16.72 7.22 -2.39
C THR A 254 -16.87 8.67 -1.94
N ASN A 255 -16.37 9.04 -0.76
CA ASN A 255 -16.35 10.43 -0.34
C ASN A 255 -15.37 11.24 -1.18
N GLU A 256 -15.90 11.99 -2.15
CA GLU A 256 -15.10 12.74 -3.13
C GLU A 256 -14.19 13.79 -2.48
N GLU A 257 -14.60 14.42 -1.35
CA GLU A 257 -13.79 15.43 -0.67
C GLU A 257 -12.57 14.80 0.01
N VAL A 258 -12.74 13.63 0.64
CA VAL A 258 -11.63 12.86 1.24
C VAL A 258 -10.71 12.29 0.15
N LEU A 259 -11.28 11.76 -0.93
CA LEU A 259 -10.49 11.25 -2.07
C LEU A 259 -9.73 12.37 -2.79
N LYS A 260 -10.32 13.59 -2.87
CA LYS A 260 -9.62 14.76 -3.41
C LYS A 260 -8.41 15.12 -2.54
N MET A 261 -8.56 15.14 -1.22
CA MET A 261 -7.42 15.32 -0.31
C MET A 261 -6.34 14.26 -0.56
N HIS A 262 -6.70 12.98 -0.62
CA HIS A 262 -5.74 11.89 -0.88
C HIS A 262 -4.96 12.11 -2.18
N LYS A 263 -5.63 12.55 -3.23
CA LYS A 263 -5.01 12.77 -4.54
C LYS A 263 -4.11 14.01 -4.58
N ASP A 264 -4.58 15.12 -4.01
CA ASP A 264 -4.01 16.45 -4.27
C ASP A 264 -3.12 16.97 -3.12
N SER A 265 -3.19 16.37 -1.92
CA SER A 265 -2.39 16.83 -0.78
C SER A 265 -0.92 16.44 -0.91
N ARG A 266 -0.07 17.25 -0.24
CA ARG A 266 1.38 17.11 -0.21
C ARG A 266 1.92 17.39 1.19
N ASP A 267 3.15 16.93 1.44
CA ASP A 267 3.94 17.20 2.65
C ASP A 267 3.18 16.86 3.95
N ALA A 268 2.42 15.78 3.89
CA ALA A 268 1.68 15.29 5.04
C ALA A 268 2.64 14.87 6.16
N HIS A 269 2.37 15.33 7.38
CA HIS A 269 3.18 14.99 8.54
C HIS A 269 2.38 15.07 9.83
N GLN A 270 2.86 14.41 10.87
CA GLN A 270 2.33 14.53 12.21
C GLN A 270 2.79 15.86 12.81
N ILE A 271 1.84 16.78 13.05
CA ILE A 271 2.12 18.09 13.65
C ILE A 271 2.42 17.95 15.14
N GLU A 272 1.58 17.17 15.85
CA GLU A 272 1.77 16.92 17.29
C GLU A 272 1.18 15.56 17.68
N ARG A 273 1.74 15.01 18.74
CA ARG A 273 1.17 13.85 19.45
C ARG A 273 1.29 14.11 20.95
N SER A 274 0.15 14.12 21.63
CA SER A 274 0.08 14.21 23.09
C SER A 274 -0.61 12.96 23.59
N PHE A 275 0.17 12.02 24.11
CA PHE A 275 -0.31 10.67 24.43
C PHE A 275 -0.95 10.01 23.20
N ASP A 276 -2.26 9.81 23.24
CA ASP A 276 -3.06 9.15 22.21
C ASP A 276 -3.98 10.13 21.46
N LEU A 277 -3.68 11.44 21.54
CA LEU A 277 -4.27 12.48 20.70
C LEU A 277 -3.25 12.92 19.66
N ILE A 278 -3.58 12.72 18.39
CA ILE A 278 -2.65 12.89 17.28
C ILE A 278 -3.22 13.87 16.27
N THR A 279 -2.42 14.85 15.87
CA THR A 279 -2.79 15.80 14.82
C THR A 279 -1.87 15.65 13.63
N TRP A 280 -2.47 15.49 12.45
CA TRP A 280 -1.79 15.49 11.16
C TRP A 280 -2.15 16.70 10.34
N GLY A 281 -1.20 17.19 9.55
CA GLY A 281 -1.39 18.26 8.59
C GLY A 281 -0.86 17.89 7.22
N ALA A 282 -1.49 18.45 6.19
CA ALA A 282 -1.04 18.42 4.81
C ALA A 282 -1.51 19.70 4.11
N HIS A 283 -0.99 19.99 2.92
CA HIS A 283 -1.48 21.11 2.11
C HIS A 283 -1.67 20.71 0.65
N ASP A 284 -2.40 21.50 -0.12
CA ASP A 284 -2.53 21.35 -1.56
C ASP A 284 -1.86 22.50 -2.32
N GLU A 285 -1.78 22.38 -3.64
CA GLU A 285 -1.19 23.41 -4.51
C GLU A 285 -2.06 24.69 -4.58
N GLU A 286 -3.33 24.62 -4.18
CA GLU A 286 -4.25 25.75 -4.11
C GLU A 286 -4.05 26.59 -2.82
N GLY A 287 -3.17 26.15 -1.92
CA GLY A 287 -2.88 26.82 -0.65
C GLY A 287 -3.85 26.48 0.47
N SER A 288 -4.70 25.46 0.28
CA SER A 288 -5.51 24.93 1.38
C SER A 288 -4.66 24.03 2.28
N CYS A 289 -5.00 24.01 3.57
CA CYS A 289 -4.40 23.11 4.54
C CYS A 289 -5.43 22.06 4.98
N TYR A 290 -5.00 20.83 5.15
CA TYR A 290 -5.80 19.73 5.69
C TYR A 290 -5.33 19.42 7.10
N ILE A 291 -6.27 19.28 8.04
CA ILE A 291 -6.02 18.94 9.43
C ILE A 291 -6.84 17.73 9.82
N ALA A 292 -6.16 16.68 10.29
CA ALA A 292 -6.80 15.50 10.86
C ALA A 292 -6.52 15.42 12.36
N LEU A 293 -7.58 15.31 13.17
CA LEU A 293 -7.55 15.20 14.62
C LEU A 293 -7.98 13.78 14.99
N PHE A 294 -7.03 12.94 15.38
CA PHE A 294 -7.23 11.53 15.71
C PHE A 294 -7.24 11.31 17.22
N ASN A 295 -8.30 10.69 17.72
CA ASN A 295 -8.38 10.22 19.10
C ASN A 295 -8.23 8.69 19.12
N ILE A 296 -7.10 8.19 19.57
CA ILE A 296 -6.87 6.73 19.68
C ILE A 296 -7.04 6.21 21.12
N THR A 297 -7.67 7.02 22.01
CA THR A 297 -8.04 6.61 23.37
C THR A 297 -9.37 5.83 23.39
N ASN A 298 -9.62 5.15 24.50
CA ASN A 298 -10.88 4.41 24.75
C ASN A 298 -12.05 5.29 25.25
N TRP A 299 -11.91 6.61 25.22
CA TRP A 299 -12.95 7.57 25.64
C TRP A 299 -13.00 8.78 24.73
N ASP A 300 -14.10 9.51 24.78
CA ASP A 300 -14.28 10.72 24.00
C ASP A 300 -13.38 11.85 24.55
N GLU A 301 -12.73 12.56 23.63
CA GLU A 301 -11.82 13.66 23.99
C GLU A 301 -12.17 14.96 23.29
N THR A 302 -11.79 16.09 23.89
CA THR A 302 -11.93 17.40 23.28
C THR A 302 -10.59 17.90 22.79
N PHE A 303 -10.48 18.11 21.49
CA PHE A 303 -9.34 18.80 20.88
C PHE A 303 -9.52 20.30 20.91
N SER A 304 -8.44 21.01 21.22
CA SER A 304 -8.30 22.45 20.99
C SER A 304 -7.03 22.65 20.15
N PHE A 305 -7.20 22.83 18.83
CA PHE A 305 -6.10 22.94 17.89
C PHE A 305 -5.98 24.39 17.38
N ASP A 306 -4.87 25.04 17.76
CA ASP A 306 -4.50 26.37 17.30
C ASP A 306 -3.79 26.26 15.95
N PHE A 307 -4.26 26.99 14.95
CA PHE A 307 -3.74 26.94 13.59
C PHE A 307 -2.28 27.36 13.48
N ARG A 308 -1.76 28.14 14.43
CA ARG A 308 -0.35 28.52 14.50
C ARG A 308 0.59 27.31 14.65
N LYS A 309 0.10 26.20 15.22
CA LYS A 309 0.86 24.94 15.27
C LYS A 309 1.11 24.31 13.88
N ALA A 310 0.27 24.65 12.90
CA ALA A 310 0.45 24.29 11.50
C ALA A 310 1.09 25.42 10.66
N GLY A 311 1.64 26.46 11.32
CA GLY A 311 2.22 27.61 10.62
C GLY A 311 1.21 28.54 9.96
N LEU A 312 -0.06 28.47 10.37
CA LEU A 312 -1.16 29.24 9.79
C LEU A 312 -1.52 30.41 10.72
N GLU A 313 -1.73 31.59 10.15
CA GLU A 313 -2.11 32.80 10.90
C GLU A 313 -3.43 33.38 10.42
N GLY A 314 -4.25 33.83 11.38
CA GLY A 314 -5.53 34.47 11.13
C GLY A 314 -6.68 33.47 11.01
N TYR A 315 -7.72 33.91 10.30
CA TYR A 315 -8.98 33.18 10.17
C TYR A 315 -9.02 32.36 8.88
N TYR A 316 -9.57 31.16 8.98
CA TYR A 316 -9.76 30.24 7.85
C TYR A 316 -11.21 29.75 7.81
N GLU A 317 -11.75 29.64 6.61
CA GLU A 317 -12.99 28.88 6.37
C GLU A 317 -12.69 27.39 6.57
N VAL A 318 -13.50 26.75 7.41
CA VAL A 318 -13.33 25.36 7.82
C VAL A 318 -14.41 24.48 7.20
N ARG A 319 -14.01 23.47 6.46
CA ARG A 319 -14.88 22.43 5.90
C ARG A 319 -14.63 21.10 6.55
N ASP A 320 -15.66 20.48 7.16
CA ASP A 320 -15.62 19.09 7.64
C ASP A 320 -15.81 18.15 6.45
N LEU A 321 -14.77 17.37 6.10
CA LEU A 321 -14.76 16.54 4.90
C LEU A 321 -15.62 15.28 5.03
N TRP A 322 -15.79 14.76 6.25
CA TRP A 322 -16.65 13.59 6.47
C TRP A 322 -18.12 13.95 6.51
N GLU A 323 -18.46 15.01 7.23
CA GLU A 323 -19.85 15.50 7.34
C GLU A 323 -20.25 16.32 6.10
N ARG A 324 -19.30 16.79 5.27
CA ARG A 324 -19.50 17.68 4.12
C ARG A 324 -20.20 18.98 4.50
N GLU A 325 -19.80 19.55 5.62
CA GLU A 325 -20.40 20.74 6.19
C GLU A 325 -19.36 21.84 6.42
N ASP A 326 -19.78 23.09 6.15
CA ASP A 326 -19.02 24.26 6.48
C ASP A 326 -19.18 24.60 7.96
N ARG A 327 -18.07 24.82 8.64
CA ARG A 327 -18.02 25.16 10.08
C ARG A 327 -17.79 26.66 10.34
N GLY A 328 -17.78 27.46 9.27
CA GLY A 328 -17.54 28.91 9.33
C GLY A 328 -16.06 29.28 9.43
N SER A 329 -15.82 30.56 9.69
CA SER A 329 -14.50 31.17 9.73
C SER A 329 -14.00 31.26 11.16
N VAL A 330 -12.90 30.58 11.46
CA VAL A 330 -12.31 30.52 12.81
C VAL A 330 -10.77 30.60 12.73
N ASP A 331 -10.14 30.88 13.87
CA ASP A 331 -8.67 30.91 14.04
C ASP A 331 -8.11 29.69 14.78
N LYS A 332 -9.02 28.83 15.27
CA LYS A 332 -8.71 27.56 15.95
C LYS A 332 -9.91 26.61 15.84
N ILE A 333 -9.65 25.32 15.97
CA ILE A 333 -10.69 24.29 16.06
C ILE A 333 -10.82 23.86 17.51
N VAL A 334 -12.07 23.88 18.03
CA VAL A 334 -12.42 23.21 19.28
C VAL A 334 -13.53 22.22 18.96
N THR A 335 -13.25 20.93 19.14
CA THR A 335 -14.20 19.89 18.75
C THR A 335 -14.05 18.65 19.61
N LYS A 336 -15.18 17.97 19.82
CA LYS A 336 -15.21 16.66 20.47
C LYS A 336 -14.96 15.57 19.43
N VAL A 337 -14.02 14.67 19.72
CA VAL A 337 -13.71 13.50 18.91
C VAL A 337 -13.99 12.25 19.74
N LYS A 338 -14.81 11.37 19.21
CA LYS A 338 -15.17 10.12 19.88
C LYS A 338 -13.94 9.22 20.08
N SER A 339 -14.07 8.27 21.02
CA SER A 339 -13.15 7.16 21.16
C SER A 339 -12.88 6.50 19.80
N HIS A 340 -11.60 6.25 19.47
CA HIS A 340 -11.11 5.70 18.20
C HIS A 340 -11.54 6.50 16.95
N GLY A 341 -12.01 7.73 17.13
CA GLY A 341 -12.57 8.56 16.06
C GLY A 341 -11.60 9.56 15.47
N VAL A 342 -12.08 10.25 14.45
CA VAL A 342 -11.33 11.30 13.73
C VAL A 342 -12.26 12.45 13.36
N LYS A 343 -11.70 13.66 13.31
CA LYS A 343 -12.24 14.81 12.58
C LYS A 343 -11.25 15.24 11.52
N LEU A 344 -11.74 15.46 10.32
CA LEU A 344 -10.93 15.78 9.14
C LEU A 344 -11.44 17.06 8.48
N TYR A 345 -10.59 18.07 8.45
CA TYR A 345 -10.96 19.40 7.98
C TYR A 345 -10.08 19.88 6.84
N LYS A 346 -10.70 20.63 5.92
CA LYS A 346 -10.02 21.50 4.97
C LYS A 346 -10.11 22.93 5.47
N LEU A 347 -8.97 23.63 5.50
CA LEU A 347 -8.85 25.05 5.86
C LEU A 347 -8.49 25.84 4.61
N SER A 348 -9.25 26.86 4.29
CA SER A 348 -9.01 27.72 3.15
C SER A 348 -9.00 29.19 3.56
N LYS A 349 -8.07 30.00 3.04
CA LYS A 349 -8.15 31.46 3.18
C LYS A 349 -9.25 32.00 2.27
N LYS A 350 -9.92 33.04 2.75
CA LYS A 350 -10.79 33.85 1.87
C LYS A 350 -10.01 34.56 0.80
#